data_2894e7e2cb9e2e640290a8b6b1a4a41f
#
_entry.id   2894e7e2cb9e2e640290a8b6b1a4a41f
#
_cell.length_a   1.000
_cell.length_b   1.000
_cell.length_c   1.000
_cell.angle_alpha   90.00
_cell.angle_beta   90.00
_cell.angle_gamma   90.00
#
_symmetry.space_group_name_H-M   'P 1'
#
loop_
_entity.id
_entity.type
_entity.pdbx_description
1 polymer ?
#
loop_
_entity_poly.entity_id
_entity_poly.type
_entity_poly.pdbx_seq_one_letter_code
_entity_poly.pdbx_strand_id
1 'polypeptide(L)'
;MLTCASQPRFISSATGNNGEGMKSFWEKLPRPFFALAPLADVTDPAFRALVAKYGKPDVIWTEFISADGLYHLLEKVRERPRDAAARRVKPSAGEAVTLSARRLPRKLTFSENPLMRDLQFTKAERPIVMQAFSGKPKMIAYAARLAEELGFDGFDINMGCPDKAIEKQGAGAGLMRNPKLALELVVAAKAATTLPISVKTRVGYHYEILDEWVPLLLSTKPAALTIHLRTRREMSAAPADWGLMKRAVALRDKCGSNTLLIGNGDVKDLGDARAKAKESGADGVMMGRAIFGNPWLFTGRTNISTKEKLEVLVELAYAFEKLSPPKSFVILKKHIKAFVMGFEGAVELRAKMMKAENAKELAESILGSNG
;
A
#
# COMPACT_ATOMS: atom_id res chain seq x y z
N MET A 1 -0.75 32.29 -6.56
CA MET A 1 -1.01 31.36 -7.69
C MET A 1 0.35 30.87 -8.21
N LEU A 2 0.74 29.66 -7.81
CA LEU A 2 1.92 28.99 -8.39
C LEU A 2 1.47 28.39 -9.73
N THR A 3 1.88 28.99 -10.83
CA THR A 3 1.65 28.41 -12.16
C THR A 3 2.68 27.32 -12.40
N CYS A 4 2.31 26.23 -13.11
CA CYS A 4 3.21 25.14 -13.52
C CYS A 4 4.49 25.63 -14.25
N ALA A 5 4.59 26.90 -14.60
CA ALA A 5 5.72 27.52 -15.32
C ALA A 5 6.87 28.01 -14.42
N SER A 6 6.68 28.14 -13.10
CA SER A 6 7.73 28.59 -12.19
C SER A 6 8.47 27.40 -11.56
N GLN A 7 9.31 26.73 -12.36
CA GLN A 7 10.22 25.69 -11.86
C GLN A 7 11.40 26.32 -11.10
N PRO A 8 11.71 25.89 -9.86
CA PRO A 8 13.05 26.07 -9.34
C PRO A 8 14.01 25.23 -10.20
N ARG A 9 15.01 25.87 -10.80
CA ARG A 9 16.08 25.20 -11.52
C ARG A 9 16.91 24.39 -10.53
N PHE A 10 16.56 23.10 -10.37
CA PHE A 10 17.49 22.15 -9.76
C PHE A 10 18.51 21.76 -10.82
N ILE A 11 19.78 22.00 -10.51
CA ILE A 11 20.95 21.71 -11.36
C ILE A 11 20.92 20.21 -11.67
N SER A 12 20.63 19.87 -12.93
CA SER A 12 20.73 18.52 -13.47
C SER A 12 22.19 18.25 -13.82
N SER A 13 22.88 17.45 -13.03
CA SER A 13 24.09 16.75 -13.44
C SER A 13 23.98 15.28 -13.09
N ALA A 14 23.19 14.57 -13.89
CA ALA A 14 23.27 13.12 -14.00
C ALA A 14 22.91 12.77 -15.45
N THR A 15 23.93 12.68 -16.29
CA THR A 15 23.87 12.02 -17.59
C THR A 15 23.69 10.53 -17.34
N GLY A 16 22.44 10.09 -17.27
CA GLY A 16 22.05 8.68 -17.18
C GLY A 16 21.65 8.18 -18.56
N ASN A 17 22.37 7.21 -19.02
CA ASN A 17 22.25 6.38 -20.20
C ASN A 17 20.81 6.23 -20.72
N ASN A 18 20.55 6.66 -21.95
CA ASN A 18 19.36 6.31 -22.74
C ASN A 18 19.50 4.87 -23.26
N GLY A 19 19.30 3.89 -22.34
CA GLY A 19 18.99 2.52 -22.72
C GLY A 19 17.46 2.42 -22.87
N GLU A 20 16.96 1.72 -23.87
CA GLU A 20 15.54 1.35 -23.99
C GLU A 20 15.08 0.66 -22.70
N GLY A 21 14.55 1.44 -21.77
CA GLY A 21 14.15 1.00 -20.44
C GLY A 21 12.98 0.03 -20.57
N MET A 22 13.09 -1.09 -19.91
CA MET A 22 12.01 -2.07 -19.76
C MET A 22 10.74 -1.33 -19.33
N LYS A 23 9.70 -1.32 -20.20
CA LYS A 23 8.43 -0.61 -19.94
C LYS A 23 7.90 -0.97 -18.57
N SER A 24 7.59 0.04 -17.77
CA SER A 24 6.99 -0.13 -16.45
C SER A 24 5.70 -0.95 -16.53
N PHE A 25 5.40 -1.76 -15.52
CA PHE A 25 4.13 -2.50 -15.48
C PHE A 25 2.91 -1.57 -15.61
N TRP A 26 3.02 -0.31 -15.17
CA TRP A 26 1.99 0.71 -15.29
C TRP A 26 1.53 0.98 -16.72
N GLU A 27 2.42 0.84 -17.68
CA GLU A 27 2.12 1.04 -19.12
C GLU A 27 1.33 -0.12 -19.73
N LYS A 28 1.38 -1.30 -19.09
CA LYS A 28 0.72 -2.52 -19.55
C LYS A 28 -0.70 -2.68 -19.00
N LEU A 29 -1.10 -1.85 -18.02
CA LEU A 29 -2.41 -1.93 -17.41
C LEU A 29 -3.51 -1.45 -18.36
N PRO A 30 -4.72 -2.06 -18.32
CA PRO A 30 -5.89 -1.54 -19.03
C PRO A 30 -6.26 -0.13 -18.52
N ARG A 31 -7.12 0.57 -19.25
CA ARG A 31 -7.69 1.84 -18.79
C ARG A 31 -9.22 1.75 -18.84
N PRO A 32 -9.92 2.01 -17.74
CA PRO A 32 -9.39 2.15 -16.38
C PRO A 32 -8.93 0.81 -15.80
N PHE A 33 -7.92 0.85 -14.93
CA PHE A 33 -7.53 -0.31 -14.12
C PHE A 33 -8.10 -0.22 -12.70
N PHE A 34 -8.16 -1.37 -12.01
CA PHE A 34 -8.71 -1.46 -10.66
C PHE A 34 -7.68 -2.02 -9.68
N ALA A 35 -7.59 -1.39 -8.52
CA ALA A 35 -6.55 -1.69 -7.56
C ALA A 35 -7.09 -1.96 -6.16
N LEU A 36 -6.45 -2.90 -5.44
CA LEU A 36 -6.71 -3.13 -4.02
C LEU A 36 -5.97 -2.11 -3.18
N ALA A 37 -6.70 -1.39 -2.33
CA ALA A 37 -6.13 -0.40 -1.42
C ALA A 37 -5.30 -1.04 -0.29
N PRO A 38 -4.23 -0.38 0.18
CA PRO A 38 -3.54 -0.74 1.41
C PRO A 38 -4.44 -0.47 2.63
N LEU A 39 -4.80 -1.51 3.37
CA LEU A 39 -5.67 -1.43 4.56
C LEU A 39 -4.97 -2.11 5.74
N ALA A 40 -4.60 -1.32 6.76
CA ALA A 40 -3.93 -1.81 7.96
C ALA A 40 -4.73 -2.91 8.67
N ASP A 41 -4.05 -3.99 9.02
CA ASP A 41 -4.63 -5.21 9.63
C ASP A 41 -5.77 -5.85 8.80
N VAL A 42 -5.75 -5.68 7.49
CA VAL A 42 -6.75 -6.25 6.57
C VAL A 42 -6.08 -6.85 5.34
N THR A 43 -5.26 -6.09 4.64
CA THR A 43 -4.57 -6.54 3.42
C THR A 43 -3.22 -7.18 3.71
N ASP A 44 -3.18 -8.03 4.73
CA ASP A 44 -2.01 -8.86 5.06
C ASP A 44 -1.76 -9.94 3.97
N PRO A 45 -0.62 -10.64 4.03
CA PRO A 45 -0.28 -11.64 3.01
C PRO A 45 -1.33 -12.72 2.80
N ALA A 46 -1.99 -13.19 3.88
CA ALA A 46 -3.03 -14.22 3.78
C ALA A 46 -4.26 -13.71 3.01
N PHE A 47 -4.72 -12.51 3.33
CA PHE A 47 -5.87 -11.91 2.67
C PHE A 47 -5.56 -11.49 1.22
N ARG A 48 -4.37 -10.94 0.94
CA ARG A 48 -3.97 -10.61 -0.44
C ARG A 48 -3.88 -11.84 -1.33
N ALA A 49 -3.30 -12.94 -0.82
CA ALA A 49 -3.25 -14.21 -1.56
C ALA A 49 -4.66 -14.74 -1.84
N LEU A 50 -5.59 -14.62 -0.89
CA LEU A 50 -6.99 -14.99 -1.07
C LEU A 50 -7.66 -14.15 -2.16
N VAL A 51 -7.48 -12.82 -2.13
CA VAL A 51 -8.00 -11.92 -3.16
C VAL A 51 -7.41 -12.24 -4.53
N ALA A 52 -6.10 -12.51 -4.60
CA ALA A 52 -5.45 -12.92 -5.86
C ALA A 52 -6.00 -14.24 -6.43
N LYS A 53 -6.48 -15.15 -5.57
CA LYS A 53 -7.08 -16.42 -5.96
C LYS A 53 -8.52 -16.26 -6.46
N TYR A 54 -9.35 -15.48 -5.76
CA TYR A 54 -10.79 -15.41 -6.00
C TYR A 54 -11.24 -14.26 -6.89
N GLY A 55 -10.49 -13.15 -6.88
CA GLY A 55 -10.85 -11.97 -7.65
C GLY A 55 -9.68 -10.99 -7.73
N LYS A 56 -8.66 -11.37 -8.48
CA LYS A 56 -7.43 -10.59 -8.63
C LYS A 56 -7.69 -9.21 -9.23
N PRO A 57 -7.29 -8.11 -8.57
CA PRO A 57 -7.25 -6.78 -9.17
C PRO A 57 -6.08 -6.63 -10.16
N ASP A 58 -6.09 -5.57 -10.94
CA ASP A 58 -4.98 -5.26 -11.86
C ASP A 58 -3.69 -4.93 -11.10
N VAL A 59 -3.79 -4.32 -9.90
CA VAL A 59 -2.64 -4.00 -9.03
C VAL A 59 -3.00 -4.21 -7.56
N ILE A 60 -2.07 -4.77 -6.79
CA ILE A 60 -2.19 -4.96 -5.34
C ILE A 60 -1.17 -4.09 -4.61
N TRP A 61 -1.57 -3.47 -3.48
CA TRP A 61 -0.67 -2.84 -2.52
C TRP A 61 -0.52 -3.70 -1.27
N THR A 62 0.69 -3.70 -0.68
CA THR A 62 0.89 -4.23 0.67
C THR A 62 0.20 -3.31 1.70
N GLU A 63 0.03 -3.79 2.93
CA GLU A 63 -0.16 -2.87 4.06
C GLU A 63 1.00 -1.87 4.09
N PHE A 64 0.75 -0.67 4.63
CA PHE A 64 1.81 0.33 4.77
C PHE A 64 2.73 0.02 5.96
N ILE A 65 4.03 0.11 5.73
CA ILE A 65 5.08 -0.27 6.68
C ILE A 65 5.89 0.95 7.11
N SER A 66 6.36 0.95 8.36
CA SER A 66 7.31 1.95 8.85
C SER A 66 8.69 1.74 8.21
N ALA A 67 9.14 2.69 7.39
CA ALA A 67 10.48 2.66 6.81
C ALA A 67 11.57 2.81 7.90
N ASP A 68 11.29 3.60 8.95
CA ASP A 68 12.16 3.70 10.13
C ASP A 68 12.27 2.35 10.85
N GLY A 69 11.14 1.66 11.02
CA GLY A 69 11.10 0.32 11.63
C GLY A 69 11.93 -0.69 10.87
N LEU A 70 11.79 -0.71 9.52
CA LEU A 70 12.59 -1.57 8.66
C LEU A 70 14.10 -1.26 8.76
N TYR A 71 14.47 0.01 8.73
CA TYR A 71 15.86 0.42 8.84
C TYR A 71 16.49 -0.04 10.16
N HIS A 72 15.87 0.28 11.29
CA HIS A 72 16.40 -0.09 12.61
C HIS A 72 16.44 -1.59 12.84
N LEU A 73 15.49 -2.33 12.30
CA LEU A 73 15.48 -3.78 12.34
C LEU A 73 16.70 -4.37 11.65
N LEU A 74 16.95 -3.92 10.42
CA LEU A 74 17.99 -4.49 9.57
C LEU A 74 19.39 -4.08 10.04
N GLU A 75 19.56 -2.87 10.59
CA GLU A 75 20.82 -2.44 11.22
C GLU A 75 21.13 -3.26 12.49
N LYS A 76 20.14 -3.54 13.35
CA LYS A 76 20.34 -4.42 14.52
C LYS A 76 20.77 -5.83 14.14
N VAL A 77 20.30 -6.37 13.01
CA VAL A 77 20.75 -7.68 12.51
C VAL A 77 22.18 -7.62 11.99
N ARG A 78 22.60 -6.49 11.41
CA ARG A 78 23.98 -6.27 10.95
C ARG A 78 24.97 -6.13 12.09
N GLU A 79 24.57 -5.52 13.21
CA GLU A 79 25.40 -5.30 14.40
C GLU A 79 25.56 -6.55 15.27
N ARG A 80 24.74 -7.59 15.13
CA ARG A 80 24.94 -8.86 15.82
C ARG A 80 26.25 -9.49 15.34
N PRO A 81 27.24 -9.74 16.22
CA PRO A 81 28.53 -10.26 15.83
C PRO A 81 28.37 -11.61 15.11
N ARG A 82 28.87 -11.68 13.90
CA ARG A 82 29.20 -12.97 13.28
C ARG A 82 30.39 -13.49 14.05
N ASP A 83 30.20 -14.55 14.84
CA ASP A 83 31.18 -15.31 15.56
C ASP A 83 32.39 -14.54 16.15
N ALA A 84 32.65 -14.73 17.42
CA ALA A 84 33.73 -14.09 18.20
C ALA A 84 35.16 -14.23 17.61
N ALA A 85 35.34 -14.95 16.50
CA ALA A 85 36.59 -15.17 15.81
C ALA A 85 36.97 -14.09 14.78
N ALA A 86 36.05 -13.21 14.36
CA ALA A 86 36.31 -12.19 13.33
C ALA A 86 36.58 -10.77 13.88
N ARG A 87 36.80 -10.62 15.18
CA ARG A 87 37.17 -9.33 15.78
C ARG A 87 38.67 -9.07 15.60
N ARG A 88 39.09 -8.47 14.49
CA ARG A 88 40.31 -7.66 14.40
C ARG A 88 40.48 -7.01 13.03
N VAL A 89 39.66 -6.01 12.71
CA VAL A 89 40.08 -4.87 11.84
C VAL A 89 39.31 -3.63 12.29
N LYS A 90 40.04 -2.66 12.86
CA LYS A 90 39.48 -1.32 13.12
C LYS A 90 39.35 -0.59 11.78
N PRO A 91 38.21 0.08 11.46
CA PRO A 91 38.14 0.97 10.31
C PRO A 91 39.00 2.21 10.59
N SER A 92 39.85 2.57 9.64
CA SER A 92 40.58 3.83 9.64
C SER A 92 39.59 5.00 9.46
N ALA A 93 39.80 6.08 10.21
CA ALA A 93 39.04 7.32 10.09
C ALA A 93 39.33 7.94 8.71
N GLY A 94 38.31 8.08 7.86
CA GLY A 94 38.41 8.82 6.59
C GLY A 94 37.58 8.36 5.41
N GLU A 95 36.83 7.25 5.50
CA GLU A 95 35.99 6.82 4.38
C GLU A 95 34.58 7.38 4.50
N ALA A 96 34.22 8.27 3.57
CA ALA A 96 32.85 8.67 3.31
C ALA A 96 32.00 7.39 3.09
N VAL A 97 30.95 7.22 3.90
CA VAL A 97 30.03 6.09 3.78
C VAL A 97 29.24 6.25 2.48
N THR A 98 29.86 5.87 1.37
CA THR A 98 29.12 5.53 0.15
C THR A 98 28.29 4.29 0.49
N LEU A 99 26.97 4.44 0.43
CA LEU A 99 25.99 3.34 0.55
C LEU A 99 26.09 2.44 -0.70
N SER A 100 27.25 1.81 -0.85
CA SER A 100 27.57 0.85 -1.90
C SER A 100 26.65 -0.37 -1.76
N ALA A 101 26.22 -0.88 -2.90
CA ALA A 101 25.37 -2.05 -3.12
C ALA A 101 25.82 -3.30 -2.32
N ARG A 102 25.50 -3.35 -1.03
CA ARG A 102 25.67 -4.55 -0.21
C ARG A 102 24.32 -5.26 -0.15
N ARG A 103 24.26 -6.41 -0.83
CA ARG A 103 23.11 -7.33 -0.77
C ARG A 103 22.69 -7.55 0.68
N LEU A 104 21.37 -7.69 0.90
CA LEU A 104 20.81 -8.10 2.20
C LEU A 104 21.57 -9.31 2.76
N PRO A 105 21.81 -9.38 4.08
CA PRO A 105 22.37 -10.57 4.69
C PRO A 105 21.52 -11.78 4.32
N ARG A 106 22.10 -12.85 3.85
CA ARG A 106 21.47 -14.12 3.41
C ARG A 106 20.54 -14.77 4.45
N LYS A 107 20.43 -14.23 5.67
CA LYS A 107 19.66 -14.72 6.82
C LYS A 107 18.60 -13.74 7.32
N LEU A 108 18.11 -12.79 6.51
CA LEU A 108 16.84 -12.13 6.83
C LEU A 108 15.72 -13.11 6.46
N THR A 109 15.41 -14.00 7.38
CA THR A 109 14.25 -14.86 7.23
C THR A 109 13.01 -14.02 7.50
N PHE A 110 12.09 -14.01 6.54
CA PHE A 110 10.75 -13.42 6.70
C PHE A 110 10.03 -13.93 7.96
N SER A 111 10.47 -15.08 8.48
CA SER A 111 9.87 -15.82 9.60
C SER A 111 10.12 -15.25 11.00
N GLU A 112 11.02 -14.28 11.16
CA GLU A 112 11.42 -13.83 12.51
C GLU A 112 10.94 -12.40 12.85
N ASN A 113 10.37 -11.67 11.88
CA ASN A 113 10.01 -10.28 12.11
C ASN A 113 8.64 -9.92 11.53
N PRO A 114 7.75 -9.28 12.34
CA PRO A 114 6.42 -8.87 11.90
C PRO A 114 6.42 -7.95 10.68
N LEU A 115 7.36 -7.00 10.56
CA LEU A 115 7.43 -6.09 9.41
C LEU A 115 7.82 -6.85 8.13
N MET A 116 8.75 -7.80 8.22
CA MET A 116 9.13 -8.63 7.09
C MET A 116 8.02 -9.62 6.70
N ARG A 117 7.28 -10.16 7.69
CA ARG A 117 6.11 -10.99 7.43
C ARG A 117 5.11 -10.28 6.52
N ASP A 118 4.77 -9.02 6.83
CA ASP A 118 3.75 -8.26 6.12
C ASP A 118 4.18 -7.87 4.69
N LEU A 119 5.47 -8.04 4.37
CA LEU A 119 6.05 -7.90 3.03
C LEU A 119 6.08 -9.21 2.22
N GLN A 120 5.67 -10.35 2.78
CA GLN A 120 5.57 -11.59 2.02
C GLN A 120 4.51 -11.48 0.93
N PHE A 121 4.77 -12.05 -0.24
CA PHE A 121 3.80 -12.12 -1.33
C PHE A 121 4.08 -13.32 -2.25
N THR A 122 3.09 -13.70 -3.04
CA THR A 122 3.16 -14.77 -4.03
C THR A 122 3.24 -14.21 -5.45
N LYS A 123 3.62 -15.03 -6.42
CA LYS A 123 3.61 -14.64 -7.84
C LYS A 123 2.20 -14.28 -8.34
N ALA A 124 1.16 -14.88 -7.75
CA ALA A 124 -0.23 -14.62 -8.12
C ALA A 124 -0.68 -13.19 -7.81
N GLU A 125 -0.05 -12.52 -6.81
CA GLU A 125 -0.38 -11.16 -6.41
C GLU A 125 0.19 -10.08 -7.35
N ARG A 126 1.12 -10.43 -8.26
CA ARG A 126 1.77 -9.45 -9.16
C ARG A 126 0.82 -8.89 -10.22
N PRO A 127 0.92 -7.58 -10.55
CA PRO A 127 1.85 -6.59 -10.01
C PRO A 127 1.52 -6.22 -8.56
N ILE A 128 2.55 -6.17 -7.72
CA ILE A 128 2.41 -5.79 -6.32
C ILE A 128 3.33 -4.63 -5.95
N VAL A 129 2.77 -3.63 -5.26
CA VAL A 129 3.46 -2.40 -4.85
C VAL A 129 3.66 -2.39 -3.34
N MET A 130 4.90 -2.23 -2.88
CA MET A 130 5.20 -2.06 -1.46
C MET A 130 4.88 -0.64 -1.04
N GLN A 131 4.05 -0.45 -0.01
CA GLN A 131 3.78 0.87 0.54
C GLN A 131 4.53 1.08 1.87
N ALA A 132 5.22 2.23 2.00
CA ALA A 132 5.89 2.61 3.23
C ALA A 132 5.60 4.07 3.63
N PHE A 133 5.83 4.38 4.91
CA PHE A 133 5.75 5.74 5.44
C PHE A 133 6.99 6.09 6.27
N SER A 134 7.40 7.33 6.20
CA SER A 134 8.38 8.01 7.07
C SER A 134 8.33 9.51 6.83
N GLY A 135 8.76 10.30 7.83
CA GLY A 135 9.08 11.72 7.69
C GLY A 135 10.56 11.96 7.37
N LYS A 136 11.34 10.93 7.01
CA LYS A 136 12.80 11.03 6.80
C LYS A 136 13.18 10.52 5.41
N PRO A 137 13.74 11.37 4.52
CA PRO A 137 14.15 10.96 3.16
C PRO A 137 15.10 9.76 3.14
N LYS A 138 16.06 9.69 4.06
CA LYS A 138 16.98 8.55 4.17
C LYS A 138 16.26 7.23 4.42
N MET A 139 15.21 7.23 5.25
CA MET A 139 14.45 6.01 5.57
C MET A 139 13.60 5.56 4.38
N ILE A 140 12.96 6.51 3.68
CA ILE A 140 12.21 6.21 2.45
C ILE A 140 13.14 5.68 1.35
N ALA A 141 14.30 6.27 1.16
CA ALA A 141 15.31 5.79 0.21
C ALA A 141 15.77 4.35 0.54
N TYR A 142 15.91 4.05 1.83
CA TYR A 142 16.25 2.71 2.29
C TYR A 142 15.13 1.71 1.99
N ALA A 143 13.88 2.05 2.33
CA ALA A 143 12.72 1.19 2.07
C ALA A 143 12.48 0.95 0.57
N ALA A 144 12.71 1.97 -0.27
CA ALA A 144 12.59 1.85 -1.73
C ALA A 144 13.61 0.86 -2.32
N ARG A 145 14.88 0.90 -1.86
CA ARG A 145 15.88 -0.12 -2.22
C ARG A 145 15.49 -1.51 -1.76
N LEU A 146 15.06 -1.62 -0.50
CA LEU A 146 14.61 -2.90 0.04
C LEU A 146 13.46 -3.50 -0.79
N ALA A 147 12.50 -2.67 -1.23
CA ALA A 147 11.42 -3.11 -2.11
C ALA A 147 11.94 -3.73 -3.42
N GLU A 148 12.95 -3.12 -4.04
CA GLU A 148 13.60 -3.65 -5.24
C GLU A 148 14.34 -4.96 -4.96
N GLU A 149 15.10 -5.04 -3.86
CA GLU A 149 15.82 -6.24 -3.46
C GLU A 149 14.87 -7.42 -3.12
N LEU A 150 13.69 -7.12 -2.57
CA LEU A 150 12.63 -8.10 -2.32
C LEU A 150 11.85 -8.49 -3.57
N GLY A 151 12.06 -7.79 -4.69
CA GLY A 151 11.46 -8.08 -5.98
C GLY A 151 10.03 -7.58 -6.14
N PHE A 152 9.63 -6.50 -5.47
CA PHE A 152 8.36 -5.81 -5.74
C PHE A 152 8.36 -5.19 -7.13
N ASP A 153 7.16 -4.92 -7.67
CA ASP A 153 6.98 -4.32 -8.99
C ASP A 153 6.98 -2.78 -8.94
N GLY A 154 6.76 -2.19 -7.75
CA GLY A 154 6.76 -0.76 -7.51
C GLY A 154 6.89 -0.42 -6.03
N PHE A 155 7.14 0.86 -5.75
CA PHE A 155 7.21 1.41 -4.40
C PHE A 155 6.29 2.61 -4.25
N ASP A 156 5.54 2.67 -3.16
CA ASP A 156 4.55 3.70 -2.89
C ASP A 156 4.82 4.42 -1.57
N ILE A 157 4.66 5.73 -1.56
CA ILE A 157 4.84 6.56 -0.37
C ILE A 157 3.47 6.93 0.19
N ASN A 158 3.20 6.54 1.44
CA ASN A 158 1.98 6.91 2.14
C ASN A 158 2.03 8.36 2.62
N MET A 159 1.24 9.22 1.99
CA MET A 159 1.04 10.64 2.35
C MET A 159 -0.41 10.94 2.74
N GLY A 160 -1.19 9.91 3.13
CA GLY A 160 -2.62 10.07 3.39
C GLY A 160 -3.14 9.42 4.66
N CYS A 161 -2.34 8.62 5.38
CA CYS A 161 -2.78 7.99 6.62
C CYS A 161 -3.03 9.05 7.71
N PRO A 162 -4.24 9.07 8.33
CA PRO A 162 -4.60 10.06 9.34
C PRO A 162 -4.26 9.62 10.76
N ASP A 163 -3.53 8.51 10.92
CA ASP A 163 -3.14 7.99 12.24
C ASP A 163 -2.22 8.97 12.96
N LYS A 164 -2.59 9.31 14.21
CA LYS A 164 -1.87 10.30 15.01
C LYS A 164 -0.42 9.89 15.32
N ALA A 165 -0.14 8.59 15.48
CA ALA A 165 1.21 8.12 15.76
C ALA A 165 2.12 8.25 14.53
N ILE A 166 1.56 8.07 13.33
CA ILE A 166 2.24 8.30 12.06
C ILE A 166 2.47 9.79 11.82
N GLU A 167 1.45 10.63 12.05
CA GLU A 167 1.58 12.09 11.89
C GLU A 167 2.60 12.71 12.86
N LYS A 168 2.72 12.19 14.09
CA LYS A 168 3.75 12.63 15.06
C LYS A 168 5.18 12.36 14.57
N GLN A 169 5.37 11.42 13.67
CA GLN A 169 6.65 11.11 13.01
C GLN A 169 6.92 12.00 11.78
N GLY A 170 6.05 12.98 11.49
CA GLY A 170 6.14 13.83 10.30
C GLY A 170 5.76 13.09 9.00
N ALA A 171 5.01 11.98 9.09
CA ALA A 171 4.65 11.12 7.97
C ALA A 171 3.13 11.10 7.71
N GLY A 172 2.70 10.28 6.77
CA GLY A 172 1.27 10.12 6.45
C GLY A 172 0.62 11.43 6.00
N ALA A 173 -0.59 11.70 6.46
CA ALA A 173 -1.33 12.92 6.13
C ALA A 173 -0.63 14.19 6.62
N GLY A 174 0.23 14.10 7.66
CA GLY A 174 1.02 15.20 8.17
C GLY A 174 1.92 15.87 7.12
N LEU A 175 2.31 15.14 6.07
CA LEU A 175 3.14 15.63 4.97
C LEU A 175 2.46 16.75 4.15
N MET A 176 1.13 16.80 4.11
CA MET A 176 0.40 17.89 3.47
C MET A 176 0.63 19.25 4.14
N ARG A 177 1.11 19.27 5.40
CA ARG A 177 1.52 20.49 6.12
C ARG A 177 3.00 20.83 5.93
N ASN A 178 3.77 19.95 5.28
CA ASN A 178 5.18 20.17 4.94
C ASN A 178 5.45 19.74 3.49
N PRO A 179 4.98 20.55 2.52
CA PRO A 179 5.10 20.21 1.09
C PRO A 179 6.54 20.00 0.63
N LYS A 180 7.48 20.76 1.17
CA LYS A 180 8.90 20.62 0.86
C LYS A 180 9.42 19.22 1.21
N LEU A 181 9.12 18.74 2.42
CA LEU A 181 9.51 17.41 2.86
C LEU A 181 8.85 16.31 2.00
N ALA A 182 7.57 16.50 1.62
CA ALA A 182 6.89 15.55 0.74
C ALA A 182 7.63 15.37 -0.59
N LEU A 183 8.10 16.46 -1.22
CA LEU A 183 8.92 16.40 -2.43
C LEU A 183 10.27 15.71 -2.18
N GLU A 184 10.96 16.06 -1.10
CA GLU A 184 12.24 15.44 -0.72
C GLU A 184 12.12 13.91 -0.57
N LEU A 185 11.00 13.41 0.00
CA LEU A 185 10.75 11.98 0.13
C LEU A 185 10.61 11.30 -1.24
N VAL A 186 9.87 11.89 -2.18
CA VAL A 186 9.71 11.32 -3.53
C VAL A 186 11.04 11.33 -4.28
N VAL A 187 11.78 12.44 -4.22
CA VAL A 187 13.10 12.55 -4.85
C VAL A 187 14.08 11.51 -4.27
N ALA A 188 14.08 11.34 -2.95
CA ALA A 188 14.94 10.37 -2.27
C ALA A 188 14.60 8.92 -2.67
N ALA A 189 13.32 8.58 -2.78
CA ALA A 189 12.89 7.27 -3.27
C ALA A 189 13.36 7.02 -4.70
N LYS A 190 13.11 7.97 -5.61
CA LYS A 190 13.49 7.87 -7.03
C LYS A 190 14.99 7.74 -7.24
N ALA A 191 15.80 8.39 -6.40
CA ALA A 191 17.25 8.27 -6.45
C ALA A 191 17.78 6.94 -5.92
N ALA A 192 16.98 6.20 -5.16
CA ALA A 192 17.43 5.01 -4.43
C ALA A 192 17.09 3.68 -5.11
N THR A 193 16.20 3.65 -6.10
CA THR A 193 15.72 2.43 -6.76
C THR A 193 15.36 2.70 -8.22
N THR A 194 15.35 1.64 -9.02
CA THR A 194 14.83 1.66 -10.41
C THR A 194 13.33 1.39 -10.48
N LEU A 195 12.70 0.99 -9.37
CA LEU A 195 11.27 0.75 -9.31
C LEU A 195 10.46 2.02 -9.61
N PRO A 196 9.31 1.92 -10.28
CA PRO A 196 8.39 3.04 -10.43
C PRO A 196 7.88 3.49 -9.06
N ILE A 197 7.99 4.79 -8.78
CA ILE A 197 7.53 5.39 -7.52
C ILE A 197 6.12 5.93 -7.70
N SER A 198 5.22 5.56 -6.79
CA SER A 198 3.89 6.14 -6.65
C SER A 198 3.69 6.83 -5.30
N VAL A 199 2.64 7.61 -5.20
CA VAL A 199 2.27 8.32 -3.97
C VAL A 199 0.79 8.11 -3.71
N LYS A 200 0.41 7.81 -2.46
CA LYS A 200 -0.98 7.78 -2.03
C LYS A 200 -1.25 8.88 -1.02
N THR A 201 -2.15 9.81 -1.37
CA THR A 201 -2.45 11.01 -0.59
C THR A 201 -3.95 11.25 -0.41
N ARG A 202 -4.31 12.42 0.15
CA ARG A 202 -5.66 12.98 0.27
C ARG A 202 -5.74 14.33 -0.42
N VAL A 203 -6.95 14.89 -0.50
CA VAL A 203 -7.20 16.21 -1.13
C VAL A 203 -6.75 17.39 -0.27
N GLY A 204 -6.40 17.17 0.97
CA GLY A 204 -5.93 18.19 1.91
C GLY A 204 -5.91 17.70 3.35
N TYR A 205 -5.40 18.56 4.25
CA TYR A 205 -5.31 18.25 5.68
C TYR A 205 -6.54 18.70 6.46
N HIS A 206 -6.73 20.01 6.65
CA HIS A 206 -7.91 20.59 7.30
C HIS A 206 -9.00 20.93 6.29
N TYR A 207 -8.61 21.42 5.14
CA TYR A 207 -9.43 21.80 4.00
C TYR A 207 -8.78 21.31 2.72
N GLU A 208 -9.52 21.35 1.65
CA GLU A 208 -9.08 20.95 0.32
C GLU A 208 -8.04 21.96 -0.22
N ILE A 209 -6.93 21.43 -0.76
CA ILE A 209 -5.79 22.17 -1.32
C ILE A 209 -5.34 21.57 -2.67
N LEU A 210 -6.26 20.99 -3.42
CA LEU A 210 -5.95 20.17 -4.59
C LEU A 210 -5.17 20.94 -5.66
N ASP A 211 -5.52 22.23 -5.87
CA ASP A 211 -4.91 23.08 -6.90
C ASP A 211 -3.43 23.39 -6.64
N GLU A 212 -3.02 23.32 -5.40
CA GLU A 212 -1.62 23.50 -5.00
C GLU A 212 -0.91 22.16 -4.85
N TRP A 213 -1.59 21.19 -4.22
CA TRP A 213 -1.00 19.92 -3.80
C TRP A 213 -0.75 18.97 -4.97
N VAL A 214 -1.70 18.85 -5.92
CA VAL A 214 -1.56 17.94 -7.06
C VAL A 214 -0.45 18.42 -7.99
N PRO A 215 -0.40 19.69 -8.48
CA PRO A 215 0.71 20.16 -9.32
C PRO A 215 2.06 20.01 -8.63
N LEU A 216 2.14 20.26 -7.32
CA LEU A 216 3.35 20.09 -6.54
C LEU A 216 3.87 18.66 -6.58
N LEU A 217 3.02 17.66 -6.32
CA LEU A 217 3.40 16.25 -6.39
C LEU A 217 3.76 15.84 -7.82
N LEU A 218 3.00 16.30 -8.82
CA LEU A 218 3.27 16.04 -10.24
C LEU A 218 4.62 16.56 -10.71
N SER A 219 5.15 17.63 -10.09
CA SER A 219 6.48 18.16 -10.41
C SER A 219 7.61 17.15 -10.18
N THR A 220 7.40 16.17 -9.27
CA THR A 220 8.36 15.08 -9.03
C THR A 220 8.21 13.92 -10.02
N LYS A 221 7.21 13.97 -10.92
CA LYS A 221 6.93 12.95 -11.94
C LYS A 221 6.83 11.55 -11.34
N PRO A 222 5.94 11.28 -10.37
CA PRO A 222 5.70 9.92 -9.89
C PRO A 222 5.03 9.10 -11.01
N ALA A 223 5.18 7.77 -10.99
CA ALA A 223 4.52 6.90 -11.97
C ALA A 223 2.99 6.93 -11.80
N ALA A 224 2.50 6.98 -10.55
CA ALA A 224 1.09 7.11 -10.24
C ALA A 224 0.86 7.96 -8.98
N LEU A 225 -0.29 8.63 -8.92
CA LEU A 225 -0.76 9.39 -7.77
C LEU A 225 -2.18 8.93 -7.42
N THR A 226 -2.32 8.26 -6.27
CA THR A 226 -3.62 7.86 -5.73
C THR A 226 -4.14 8.95 -4.79
N ILE A 227 -5.37 9.42 -5.04
CA ILE A 227 -5.99 10.49 -4.27
C ILE A 227 -7.22 9.93 -3.53
N HIS A 228 -7.16 9.87 -2.19
CA HIS A 228 -8.36 9.64 -1.39
C HIS A 228 -9.15 10.96 -1.33
N LEU A 229 -10.35 10.94 -1.90
CA LEU A 229 -11.19 12.11 -2.19
C LEU A 229 -11.90 12.66 -0.93
N ARG A 230 -11.10 12.83 0.12
CA ARG A 230 -11.46 13.44 1.41
C ARG A 230 -10.24 14.14 1.99
N THR A 231 -10.46 15.16 2.78
CA THR A 231 -9.40 15.72 3.63
C THR A 231 -9.04 14.76 4.78
N ARG A 232 -7.92 15.03 5.43
CA ARG A 232 -7.55 14.33 6.66
C ARG A 232 -8.56 14.57 7.77
N ARG A 233 -9.10 15.79 7.88
CA ARG A 233 -10.09 16.18 8.90
C ARG A 233 -11.39 15.39 8.77
N GLU A 234 -11.86 15.16 7.56
CA GLU A 234 -13.08 14.40 7.27
C GLU A 234 -12.94 12.90 7.57
N MET A 235 -11.73 12.37 7.57
CA MET A 235 -11.48 10.93 7.81
C MET A 235 -12.27 10.05 6.84
N SER A 236 -13.38 9.48 7.33
CA SER A 236 -14.37 8.71 6.58
C SER A 236 -15.81 9.12 6.91
N ALA A 237 -15.99 10.24 7.63
CA ALA A 237 -17.31 10.72 8.06
C ALA A 237 -18.09 11.44 6.93
N ALA A 238 -17.40 12.21 6.10
CA ALA A 238 -18.00 12.83 4.92
C ALA A 238 -18.02 11.87 3.72
N PRO A 239 -18.91 12.04 2.73
CA PRO A 239 -18.83 11.34 1.45
C PRO A 239 -17.53 11.71 0.70
N ALA A 240 -17.00 10.79 -0.12
CA ALA A 240 -15.89 11.09 -1.02
C ALA A 240 -16.40 11.92 -2.21
N ASP A 241 -15.77 13.07 -2.46
CA ASP A 241 -16.14 13.95 -3.56
C ASP A 241 -15.40 13.60 -4.84
N TRP A 242 -16.04 12.83 -5.72
CA TRP A 242 -15.50 12.44 -7.02
C TRP A 242 -15.40 13.57 -8.03
N GLY A 243 -16.07 14.72 -7.79
CA GLY A 243 -15.84 15.96 -8.56
C GLY A 243 -14.40 16.46 -8.45
N LEU A 244 -13.79 16.27 -7.29
CA LEU A 244 -12.37 16.59 -7.06
C LEU A 244 -11.42 15.70 -7.89
N MET A 245 -11.83 14.47 -8.23
CA MET A 245 -11.02 13.63 -9.10
C MET A 245 -10.99 14.17 -10.53
N LYS A 246 -12.11 14.60 -11.06
CA LYS A 246 -12.19 15.26 -12.37
C LYS A 246 -11.31 16.51 -12.42
N ARG A 247 -11.29 17.30 -11.33
CA ARG A 247 -10.44 18.49 -11.20
C ARG A 247 -8.95 18.09 -11.14
N ALA A 248 -8.58 17.02 -10.42
CA ALA A 248 -7.22 16.52 -10.39
C ALA A 248 -6.71 16.09 -11.78
N VAL A 249 -7.57 15.44 -12.58
CA VAL A 249 -7.26 15.07 -13.97
C VAL A 249 -7.00 16.33 -14.81
N ALA A 250 -7.85 17.33 -14.72
CA ALA A 250 -7.65 18.60 -15.42
C ALA A 250 -6.34 19.31 -15.02
N LEU A 251 -5.96 19.25 -13.74
CA LEU A 251 -4.68 19.79 -13.25
C LEU A 251 -3.49 19.03 -13.84
N ARG A 252 -3.55 17.68 -13.87
CA ARG A 252 -2.52 16.83 -14.49
C ARG A 252 -2.32 17.21 -15.97
N ASP A 253 -3.42 17.32 -16.72
CA ASP A 253 -3.38 17.60 -18.15
C ASP A 253 -2.83 19.02 -18.41
N LYS A 254 -3.24 20.00 -17.59
CA LYS A 254 -2.67 21.37 -17.62
C LYS A 254 -1.19 21.39 -17.32
N CYS A 255 -0.70 20.50 -16.45
CA CYS A 255 0.74 20.37 -16.16
C CYS A 255 1.50 19.58 -17.23
N GLY A 256 0.86 19.01 -18.25
CA GLY A 256 1.48 18.13 -19.24
C GLY A 256 2.14 16.90 -18.64
N SER A 257 1.59 16.38 -17.53
CA SER A 257 2.17 15.26 -16.79
C SER A 257 1.60 13.92 -17.27
N ASN A 258 2.48 12.91 -17.41
CA ASN A 258 2.10 11.53 -17.73
C ASN A 258 1.83 10.67 -16.48
N THR A 259 1.82 11.25 -15.28
CA THR A 259 1.50 10.57 -14.04
C THR A 259 0.09 9.99 -14.08
N LEU A 260 -0.06 8.71 -13.77
CA LEU A 260 -1.38 8.08 -13.70
C LEU A 260 -2.13 8.55 -12.45
N LEU A 261 -3.39 8.93 -12.62
CA LEU A 261 -4.24 9.36 -11.53
C LEU A 261 -5.23 8.27 -11.14
N ILE A 262 -5.23 7.91 -9.85
CA ILE A 262 -6.05 6.83 -9.29
C ILE A 262 -7.00 7.45 -8.26
N GLY A 263 -8.30 7.35 -8.51
CA GLY A 263 -9.33 7.81 -7.57
C GLY A 263 -9.57 6.78 -6.46
N ASN A 264 -9.78 7.25 -5.22
CA ASN A 264 -10.08 6.40 -4.07
C ASN A 264 -11.11 7.05 -3.15
N GLY A 265 -12.06 6.27 -2.66
CA GLY A 265 -13.09 6.70 -1.70
C GLY A 265 -14.49 6.29 -2.12
N ASP A 266 -15.24 5.64 -1.23
CA ASP A 266 -16.65 5.23 -1.36
C ASP A 266 -17.01 4.53 -2.69
N VAL A 267 -16.15 3.63 -3.13
CA VAL A 267 -16.42 2.76 -4.27
C VAL A 267 -17.09 1.50 -3.75
N LYS A 268 -18.28 1.20 -4.26
CA LYS A 268 -19.15 0.12 -3.77
C LYS A 268 -18.82 -1.22 -4.39
N ASP A 269 -18.64 -1.23 -5.70
CA ASP A 269 -18.41 -2.43 -6.51
C ASP A 269 -17.67 -2.08 -7.81
N LEU A 270 -17.44 -3.07 -8.67
CA LEU A 270 -16.73 -2.88 -9.92
C LEU A 270 -17.51 -2.04 -10.94
N GLY A 271 -18.85 -2.09 -10.90
CA GLY A 271 -19.73 -1.25 -11.75
C GLY A 271 -19.61 0.22 -11.37
N ASP A 272 -19.72 0.52 -10.09
CA ASP A 272 -19.51 1.87 -9.53
C ASP A 272 -18.09 2.39 -9.81
N ALA A 273 -17.07 1.51 -9.71
CA ALA A 273 -15.69 1.87 -10.05
C ALA A 273 -15.55 2.30 -11.52
N ARG A 274 -16.16 1.56 -12.45
CA ARG A 274 -16.15 1.90 -13.88
C ARG A 274 -16.87 3.22 -14.16
N ALA A 275 -18.03 3.43 -13.55
CA ALA A 275 -18.79 4.68 -13.69
C ALA A 275 -17.95 5.88 -13.22
N LYS A 276 -17.38 5.78 -12.01
CA LYS A 276 -16.53 6.82 -11.42
C LYS A 276 -15.28 7.13 -12.26
N ALA A 277 -14.62 6.11 -12.81
CA ALA A 277 -13.48 6.31 -13.70
C ALA A 277 -13.90 7.05 -14.98
N LYS A 278 -15.02 6.62 -15.60
CA LYS A 278 -15.55 7.25 -16.81
C LYS A 278 -15.93 8.71 -16.58
N GLU A 279 -16.62 9.01 -15.49
CA GLU A 279 -17.10 10.36 -15.18
C GLU A 279 -15.96 11.32 -14.80
N SER A 280 -14.95 10.84 -14.09
CA SER A 280 -13.84 11.66 -13.62
C SER A 280 -12.65 11.73 -14.58
N GLY A 281 -12.54 10.81 -15.53
CA GLY A 281 -11.37 10.66 -16.40
C GLY A 281 -10.16 10.05 -15.70
N ALA A 282 -10.32 9.44 -14.51
CA ALA A 282 -9.23 8.78 -13.79
C ALA A 282 -8.68 7.58 -14.57
N ASP A 283 -7.38 7.39 -14.57
CA ASP A 283 -6.70 6.25 -15.20
C ASP A 283 -6.99 4.93 -14.49
N GLY A 284 -7.30 4.99 -13.18
CA GLY A 284 -7.66 3.84 -12.38
C GLY A 284 -8.48 4.20 -11.15
N VAL A 285 -9.04 3.16 -10.51
CA VAL A 285 -9.81 3.29 -9.27
C VAL A 285 -9.28 2.32 -8.23
N MET A 286 -8.93 2.84 -7.05
CA MET A 286 -8.49 2.05 -5.91
C MET A 286 -9.66 1.77 -4.98
N MET A 287 -9.94 0.49 -4.75
CA MET A 287 -11.05 0.02 -3.93
C MET A 287 -10.55 -0.43 -2.56
N GLY A 288 -11.19 0.05 -1.50
CA GLY A 288 -10.84 -0.27 -0.11
C GLY A 288 -11.95 -1.10 0.56
N ARG A 289 -12.84 -0.45 1.32
CA ARG A 289 -13.83 -1.10 2.18
C ARG A 289 -14.75 -2.10 1.47
N ALA A 290 -14.98 -1.95 0.18
CA ALA A 290 -15.78 -2.88 -0.62
C ALA A 290 -15.22 -4.30 -0.69
N ILE A 291 -13.92 -4.49 -0.37
CA ILE A 291 -13.28 -5.81 -0.35
C ILE A 291 -13.66 -6.65 0.89
N PHE A 292 -14.19 -6.02 1.96
CA PHE A 292 -14.54 -6.73 3.17
C PHE A 292 -15.64 -7.76 2.91
N GLY A 293 -15.37 -9.03 3.20
CA GLY A 293 -16.29 -10.14 2.96
C GLY A 293 -16.56 -10.47 1.49
N ASN A 294 -15.82 -9.83 0.57
CA ASN A 294 -16.01 -9.98 -0.88
C ASN A 294 -14.67 -10.10 -1.64
N PRO A 295 -13.92 -11.19 -1.51
CA PRO A 295 -12.68 -11.40 -2.26
C PRO A 295 -12.91 -11.54 -3.78
N TRP A 296 -14.15 -11.67 -4.24
CA TRP A 296 -14.54 -11.70 -5.66
C TRP A 296 -14.79 -10.32 -6.28
N LEU A 297 -14.62 -9.26 -5.50
CA LEU A 297 -14.95 -7.87 -5.87
C LEU A 297 -14.53 -7.50 -7.30
N PHE A 298 -13.31 -7.83 -7.67
CA PHE A 298 -12.75 -7.43 -8.97
C PHE A 298 -13.17 -8.33 -10.14
N THR A 299 -13.91 -9.41 -9.89
CA THR A 299 -14.54 -10.23 -10.95
C THR A 299 -15.92 -9.69 -11.36
N GLY A 300 -16.52 -8.86 -10.51
CA GLY A 300 -17.91 -8.42 -10.69
C GLY A 300 -18.95 -9.49 -10.36
N ARG A 301 -18.56 -10.67 -9.81
CA ARG A 301 -19.52 -11.69 -9.36
C ARG A 301 -20.36 -11.16 -8.20
N THR A 302 -21.68 -11.27 -8.31
CA THR A 302 -22.65 -10.88 -7.27
C THR A 302 -23.34 -12.07 -6.60
N ASN A 303 -23.46 -13.19 -7.32
CA ASN A 303 -24.15 -14.40 -6.86
C ASN A 303 -23.16 -15.32 -6.12
N ILE A 304 -22.81 -14.95 -4.90
CA ILE A 304 -21.95 -15.76 -4.01
C ILE A 304 -22.82 -16.35 -2.92
N SER A 305 -22.88 -17.68 -2.84
CA SER A 305 -23.67 -18.38 -1.82
C SER A 305 -23.07 -18.16 -0.42
N THR A 306 -23.92 -18.25 0.60
CA THR A 306 -23.49 -18.24 2.01
C THR A 306 -22.45 -19.33 2.28
N LYS A 307 -22.66 -20.53 1.75
CA LYS A 307 -21.73 -21.65 1.87
C LYS A 307 -20.35 -21.28 1.33
N GLU A 308 -20.28 -20.75 0.09
CA GLU A 308 -19.01 -20.32 -0.54
C GLU A 308 -18.31 -19.25 0.28
N LYS A 309 -19.04 -18.27 0.82
CA LYS A 309 -18.48 -17.24 1.71
C LYS A 309 -17.85 -17.83 2.97
N LEU A 310 -18.54 -18.76 3.62
CA LEU A 310 -18.06 -19.39 4.84
C LEU A 310 -16.84 -20.29 4.58
N GLU A 311 -16.84 -21.06 3.49
CA GLU A 311 -15.69 -21.88 3.08
C GLU A 311 -14.44 -21.01 2.83
N VAL A 312 -14.61 -19.87 2.15
CA VAL A 312 -13.51 -18.93 1.90
C VAL A 312 -13.04 -18.23 3.18
N LEU A 313 -13.92 -17.96 4.13
CA LEU A 313 -13.53 -17.44 5.44
C LEU A 313 -12.69 -18.46 6.23
N VAL A 314 -13.06 -19.75 6.18
CA VAL A 314 -12.27 -20.84 6.79
C VAL A 314 -10.90 -20.96 6.13
N GLU A 315 -10.84 -20.91 4.79
CA GLU A 315 -9.57 -20.90 4.05
C GLU A 315 -8.69 -19.73 4.48
N LEU A 316 -9.27 -18.53 4.62
CA LEU A 316 -8.55 -17.36 5.11
C LEU A 316 -8.01 -17.58 6.52
N ALA A 317 -8.79 -18.18 7.42
CA ALA A 317 -8.38 -18.44 8.80
C ALA A 317 -7.14 -19.37 8.86
N TYR A 318 -7.16 -20.47 8.11
CA TYR A 318 -6.00 -21.36 8.02
C TYR A 318 -4.79 -20.72 7.34
N ALA A 319 -4.99 -19.89 6.33
CA ALA A 319 -3.90 -19.14 5.68
C ALA A 319 -3.30 -18.11 6.65
N PHE A 320 -4.14 -17.46 7.46
CA PHE A 320 -3.73 -16.47 8.45
C PHE A 320 -2.87 -17.10 9.57
N GLU A 321 -3.22 -18.28 10.05
CA GLU A 321 -2.43 -19.01 11.06
C GLU A 321 -1.04 -19.44 10.55
N LYS A 322 -0.89 -19.64 9.24
CA LYS A 322 0.40 -19.96 8.62
C LYS A 322 1.35 -18.77 8.48
N LEU A 323 0.88 -17.55 8.78
CA LEU A 323 1.74 -16.37 8.76
C LEU A 323 2.86 -16.51 9.80
N SER A 324 4.08 -16.22 9.40
CA SER A 324 5.25 -16.33 10.27
C SER A 324 6.08 -15.03 10.24
N PRO A 325 6.35 -14.44 11.43
CA PRO A 325 5.82 -14.80 12.74
C PRO A 325 4.29 -14.61 12.83
N PRO A 326 3.61 -15.31 13.72
CA PRO A 326 2.15 -15.31 13.78
C PRO A 326 1.58 -13.92 14.09
N LYS A 327 0.42 -13.63 13.51
CA LYS A 327 -0.44 -12.49 13.90
C LYS A 327 -1.45 -12.95 14.95
N SER A 328 -1.86 -12.05 15.83
CA SER A 328 -2.96 -12.34 16.76
C SER A 328 -4.25 -12.68 15.99
N PHE A 329 -4.88 -13.79 16.32
CA PHE A 329 -6.14 -14.22 15.70
C PHE A 329 -7.29 -13.22 15.88
N VAL A 330 -7.17 -12.33 16.88
CA VAL A 330 -8.12 -11.21 17.09
C VAL A 330 -8.19 -10.29 15.86
N ILE A 331 -7.10 -10.15 15.09
CA ILE A 331 -7.07 -9.33 13.86
C ILE A 331 -7.99 -9.92 12.80
N LEU A 332 -8.04 -11.26 12.67
CA LEU A 332 -8.91 -11.95 11.73
C LEU A 332 -10.41 -11.71 12.01
N LYS A 333 -10.78 -11.38 13.24
CA LYS A 333 -12.19 -11.15 13.62
C LYS A 333 -12.87 -10.01 12.86
N LYS A 334 -12.10 -9.09 12.29
CA LYS A 334 -12.62 -8.07 11.35
C LYS A 334 -13.25 -8.71 10.11
N HIS A 335 -12.63 -9.78 9.58
CA HIS A 335 -13.12 -10.52 8.42
C HIS A 335 -14.36 -11.34 8.76
N ILE A 336 -14.42 -11.97 9.94
CA ILE A 336 -15.59 -12.71 10.39
C ILE A 336 -16.85 -11.83 10.30
N LYS A 337 -16.77 -10.60 10.83
CA LYS A 337 -17.89 -9.65 10.78
C LYS A 337 -18.37 -9.36 9.35
N ALA A 338 -17.45 -9.28 8.41
CA ALA A 338 -17.74 -8.92 7.04
C ALA A 338 -18.26 -10.09 6.19
N PHE A 339 -17.77 -11.32 6.45
CA PHE A 339 -18.22 -12.52 5.74
C PHE A 339 -19.54 -13.06 6.26
N VAL A 340 -19.78 -12.95 7.59
CA VAL A 340 -20.94 -13.53 8.27
C VAL A 340 -22.01 -12.47 8.48
N MET A 341 -22.69 -12.11 7.40
CA MET A 341 -23.76 -11.11 7.39
C MET A 341 -24.71 -11.31 6.19
N GLY A 342 -25.96 -10.84 6.34
CA GLY A 342 -26.91 -10.77 5.24
C GLY A 342 -27.62 -12.09 4.93
N PHE A 343 -27.67 -13.05 5.88
CA PHE A 343 -28.41 -14.29 5.79
C PHE A 343 -29.03 -14.66 7.16
N GLU A 344 -30.02 -15.52 7.16
CA GLU A 344 -30.69 -16.00 8.38
C GLU A 344 -29.71 -16.76 9.28
N GLY A 345 -29.74 -16.50 10.61
CA GLY A 345 -28.80 -17.09 11.56
C GLY A 345 -27.40 -16.46 11.56
N ALA A 346 -27.14 -15.41 10.75
CA ALA A 346 -25.81 -14.78 10.68
C ALA A 346 -25.37 -14.16 12.00
N VAL A 347 -26.28 -13.68 12.82
CA VAL A 347 -25.98 -13.05 14.12
C VAL A 347 -25.45 -14.07 15.10
N GLU A 348 -26.15 -15.19 15.24
CA GLU A 348 -25.81 -16.30 16.12
C GLU A 348 -24.49 -16.96 15.70
N LEU A 349 -24.38 -17.28 14.42
CA LEU A 349 -23.15 -17.84 13.85
C LEU A 349 -21.95 -16.92 14.09
N ARG A 350 -22.10 -15.62 13.82
CA ARG A 350 -21.04 -14.63 14.07
C ARG A 350 -20.67 -14.58 15.55
N ALA A 351 -21.63 -14.63 16.46
CA ALA A 351 -21.37 -14.64 17.90
C ALA A 351 -20.54 -15.85 18.34
N LYS A 352 -20.81 -17.04 17.76
CA LYS A 352 -19.99 -18.24 17.95
C LYS A 352 -18.58 -18.05 17.40
N MET A 353 -18.47 -17.66 16.13
CA MET A 353 -17.18 -17.51 15.45
C MET A 353 -16.29 -16.43 16.09
N MET A 354 -16.87 -15.39 16.67
CA MET A 354 -16.13 -14.34 17.39
C MET A 354 -15.46 -14.85 18.69
N LYS A 355 -15.87 -16.01 19.21
CA LYS A 355 -15.24 -16.67 20.38
C LYS A 355 -14.04 -17.52 19.97
N ALA A 356 -13.96 -17.95 18.70
CA ALA A 356 -12.89 -18.81 18.22
C ALA A 356 -11.51 -18.13 18.41
N GLU A 357 -10.53 -18.91 18.84
CA GLU A 357 -9.14 -18.46 19.05
C GLU A 357 -8.19 -18.98 17.96
N ASN A 358 -8.67 -19.90 17.13
CA ASN A 358 -7.91 -20.52 16.03
C ASN A 358 -8.83 -20.92 14.86
N ALA A 359 -8.22 -21.30 13.73
CA ALA A 359 -8.93 -21.63 12.50
C ALA A 359 -9.78 -22.90 12.64
N LYS A 360 -9.34 -23.87 13.45
CA LYS A 360 -10.08 -25.10 13.69
C LYS A 360 -11.40 -24.81 14.43
N GLU A 361 -11.36 -24.07 15.53
CA GLU A 361 -12.55 -23.65 16.28
C GLU A 361 -13.51 -22.83 15.43
N LEU A 362 -12.95 -21.93 14.56
CA LEU A 362 -13.74 -21.16 13.62
C LEU A 362 -14.48 -22.08 12.63
N ALA A 363 -13.81 -23.08 12.07
CA ALA A 363 -14.41 -24.05 11.16
C ALA A 363 -15.49 -24.91 11.85
N GLU A 364 -15.23 -25.38 13.07
CA GLU A 364 -16.18 -26.16 13.88
C GLU A 364 -17.45 -25.38 14.23
N SER A 365 -17.35 -24.05 14.38
CA SER A 365 -18.48 -23.15 14.61
C SER A 365 -19.51 -23.19 13.47
N ILE A 366 -19.09 -23.49 12.25
CA ILE A 366 -19.98 -23.63 11.07
C ILE A 366 -20.72 -24.96 11.09
N LEU A 367 -20.00 -26.04 11.39
CA LEU A 367 -20.55 -27.39 11.38
C LEU A 367 -21.66 -27.61 12.45
N GLY A 368 -21.49 -26.98 13.62
CA GLY A 368 -22.47 -27.04 14.71
C GLY A 368 -23.71 -26.14 14.54
N SER A 369 -23.88 -25.49 13.39
CA SER A 369 -25.05 -24.64 13.08
C SER A 369 -26.04 -25.30 12.12
N ASN A 370 -25.76 -26.51 11.64
CA ASN A 370 -26.62 -27.29 10.74
C ASN A 370 -27.47 -28.35 11.48
N GLY A 371 -27.67 -28.17 12.80
CA GLY A 371 -28.51 -29.02 13.64
C GLY A 371 -29.81 -28.32 14.07
#